data_feb049e62e0463de0ac2e6eebbe09c1a
#
_entry.id   feb049e62e0463de0ac2e6eebbe09c1a
#
_cell.length_a   1.000
_cell.length_b   1.000
_cell.length_c   1.000
_cell.angle_alpha   90.00
_cell.angle_beta   90.00
_cell.angle_gamma   90.00
#
_symmetry.space_group_name_H-M   'P 1'
#
loop_
_entity.id
_entity.type
_entity.pdbx_description
1 polymer ?
#
loop_
_entity_poly.entity_id
_entity_poly.type
_entity_poly.pdbx_seq_one_letter_code
_entity_poly.pdbx_strand_id
1 'polypeptide(L)'
;MFLSILKLFAGSHNRTFLRKCAPLVKKINAHQLEYQRLSDDAVQSKTAEFKARLAKGESLDALLPEAFAVVKNAARRLCGTTSIVCDHEQTWQMVHFDVQLIGGIALHQKKIAE
;
A
#
# COMPACT_ATOMS: atom_id res chain seq x y z
N MET A 1 -17.17 32.23 -12.53
CA MET A 1 -16.13 32.80 -11.65
C MET A 1 -16.00 32.06 -10.33
N PHE A 2 -17.10 31.85 -9.61
CA PHE A 2 -17.09 31.11 -8.33
C PHE A 2 -16.68 29.62 -8.47
N LEU A 3 -17.15 28.94 -9.48
CA LEU A 3 -16.80 27.52 -9.78
C LEU A 3 -15.34 27.33 -10.18
N SER A 4 -14.70 28.32 -10.78
CA SER A 4 -13.28 28.26 -11.16
C SER A 4 -12.37 28.42 -9.95
N ILE A 5 -12.76 29.23 -8.97
CA ILE A 5 -12.04 29.43 -7.72
C ILE A 5 -12.16 28.17 -6.86
N LEU A 6 -13.33 27.52 -6.80
CA LEU A 6 -13.55 26.27 -6.07
C LEU A 6 -12.69 25.12 -6.64
N LYS A 7 -12.56 25.03 -7.98
CA LYS A 7 -11.67 24.06 -8.63
C LYS A 7 -10.20 24.31 -8.33
N LEU A 8 -9.80 25.57 -8.15
CA LEU A 8 -8.44 25.94 -7.79
C LEU A 8 -8.08 25.47 -6.38
N PHE A 9 -9.02 25.62 -5.43
CA PHE A 9 -8.84 25.16 -4.04
C PHE A 9 -8.91 23.64 -3.89
N ALA A 10 -9.83 22.97 -4.57
CA ALA A 10 -9.92 21.51 -4.57
C ALA A 10 -8.65 20.88 -5.18
N GLY A 11 -8.12 21.44 -6.26
CA GLY A 11 -6.86 20.99 -6.86
C GLY A 11 -5.66 21.16 -5.97
N SER A 12 -5.61 22.21 -5.13
CA SER A 12 -4.50 22.43 -4.20
C SER A 12 -4.51 21.46 -3.01
N HIS A 13 -5.68 21.06 -2.53
CA HIS A 13 -5.81 20.10 -1.43
C HIS A 13 -5.34 18.70 -1.83
N ASN A 14 -5.75 18.21 -2.99
CA ASN A 14 -5.31 16.93 -3.52
C ASN A 14 -3.79 16.92 -3.78
N ARG A 15 -3.24 17.99 -4.36
CA ARG A 15 -1.79 18.11 -4.57
C ARG A 15 -1.01 18.07 -3.26
N THR A 16 -1.51 18.74 -2.22
CA THR A 16 -0.89 18.73 -0.90
C THR A 16 -0.93 17.33 -0.29
N PHE A 17 -2.05 16.62 -0.41
CA PHE A 17 -2.17 15.24 0.05
C PHE A 17 -1.20 14.32 -0.69
N LEU A 18 -1.13 14.40 -2.00
CA LEU A 18 -0.19 13.61 -2.81
C LEU A 18 1.27 13.87 -2.41
N ARG A 19 1.64 15.12 -2.15
CA ARG A 19 2.99 15.46 -1.67
C ARG A 19 3.30 14.85 -0.31
N LYS A 20 2.32 14.79 0.59
CA LYS A 20 2.49 14.15 1.90
C LYS A 20 2.61 12.64 1.79
N CYS A 21 1.93 12.03 0.82
CA CYS A 21 1.99 10.59 0.60
C CYS A 21 3.27 10.14 -0.12
N ALA A 22 3.88 10.99 -0.94
CA ALA A 22 5.06 10.63 -1.73
C ALA A 22 6.21 10.02 -0.92
N PRO A 23 6.61 10.55 0.24
CA PRO A 23 7.64 9.93 1.08
C PRO A 23 7.26 8.56 1.61
N LEU A 24 5.98 8.36 1.96
CA LEU A 24 5.46 7.07 2.42
C LEU A 24 5.51 6.03 1.31
N VAL A 25 5.07 6.38 0.12
CA VAL A 25 5.13 5.51 -1.07
C VAL A 25 6.57 5.12 -1.39
N LYS A 26 7.50 6.07 -1.29
CA LYS A 26 8.92 5.79 -1.48
C LYS A 26 9.46 4.79 -0.44
N LYS A 27 9.07 4.92 0.82
CA LYS A 27 9.43 3.96 1.88
C LYS A 27 8.83 2.58 1.62
N ILE A 28 7.56 2.51 1.22
CA ILE A 28 6.89 1.25 0.87
C ILE A 28 7.66 0.53 -0.24
N ASN A 29 8.00 1.24 -1.30
CA ASN A 29 8.73 0.67 -2.42
C ASN A 29 10.16 0.25 -2.05
N ALA A 30 10.83 0.98 -1.17
CA ALA A 30 12.14 0.61 -0.65
C ALA A 30 12.09 -0.69 0.18
N HIS A 31 11.16 -0.81 1.11
CA HIS A 31 10.95 -2.04 1.88
C HIS A 31 10.55 -3.21 0.99
N GLN A 32 9.72 -2.98 -0.02
CA GLN A 32 9.32 -4.00 -0.97
C GLN A 32 10.54 -4.56 -1.74
N LEU A 33 11.51 -3.73 -2.10
CA LEU A 33 12.74 -4.17 -2.74
C LEU A 33 13.62 -5.02 -1.80
N GLU A 34 13.69 -4.65 -0.53
CA GLU A 34 14.40 -5.45 0.48
C GLU A 34 13.72 -6.82 0.66
N TYR A 35 12.39 -6.84 0.74
CA TYR A 35 11.62 -8.06 0.96
C TYR A 35 11.66 -9.03 -0.22
N GLN A 36 12.01 -8.57 -1.42
CA GLN A 36 12.23 -9.47 -2.56
C GLN A 36 13.32 -10.51 -2.32
N ARG A 37 14.28 -10.20 -1.46
CA ARG A 37 15.39 -11.10 -1.10
C ARG A 37 15.03 -12.13 -0.04
N LEU A 38 13.90 -11.97 0.61
CA LEU A 38 13.42 -12.85 1.67
C LEU A 38 12.76 -14.11 1.08
N SER A 39 12.86 -15.22 1.82
CA SER A 39 12.07 -16.41 1.53
C SER A 39 10.58 -16.18 1.80
N ASP A 40 9.71 -17.03 1.25
CA ASP A 40 8.27 -16.94 1.50
C ASP A 40 7.93 -17.07 2.99
N ASP A 41 8.61 -17.98 3.70
CA ASP A 41 8.43 -18.16 5.14
C ASP A 41 8.84 -16.89 5.93
N ALA A 42 9.92 -16.22 5.51
CA ALA A 42 10.36 -14.98 6.12
C ALA A 42 9.37 -13.84 5.90
N VAL A 43 8.75 -13.76 4.72
CA VAL A 43 7.69 -12.78 4.44
C VAL A 43 6.43 -13.06 5.25
N GLN A 44 6.03 -14.33 5.36
CA GLN A 44 4.88 -14.72 6.19
C GLN A 44 5.10 -14.40 7.68
N SER A 45 6.34 -14.59 8.18
CA SER A 45 6.69 -14.29 9.58
C SER A 45 6.62 -12.80 9.92
N LYS A 46 6.61 -11.91 8.93
CA LYS A 46 6.47 -10.46 9.15
C LYS A 46 5.19 -10.09 9.88
N THR A 47 4.10 -10.82 9.67
CA THR A 47 2.84 -10.58 10.39
C THR A 47 3.01 -10.77 11.89
N ALA A 48 3.70 -11.83 12.32
CA ALA A 48 3.97 -12.07 13.74
C ALA A 48 4.91 -10.99 14.32
N GLU A 49 5.92 -10.59 13.57
CA GLU A 49 6.81 -9.48 13.93
C GLU A 49 6.04 -8.18 14.15
N PHE A 50 5.13 -7.80 13.23
CA PHE A 50 4.32 -6.60 13.36
C PHE A 50 3.39 -6.65 14.58
N LYS A 51 2.77 -7.81 14.84
CA LYS A 51 1.94 -8.00 16.05
C LYS A 51 2.75 -7.81 17.33
N ALA A 52 3.96 -8.34 17.38
CA ALA A 52 4.86 -8.18 18.52
C ALA A 52 5.27 -6.71 18.71
N ARG A 53 5.56 -6.01 17.64
CA ARG A 53 5.92 -4.58 17.69
C ARG A 53 4.74 -3.72 18.15
N LEU A 54 3.53 -4.00 17.70
CA LEU A 54 2.30 -3.35 18.19
C LEU A 54 2.09 -3.59 19.69
N ALA A 55 2.31 -4.81 20.16
CA ALA A 55 2.20 -5.16 21.58
C ALA A 55 3.24 -4.41 22.44
N LYS A 56 4.38 -4.03 21.88
CA LYS A 56 5.42 -3.21 22.53
C LYS A 56 5.15 -1.72 22.49
N GLY A 57 4.06 -1.28 21.85
CA GLY A 57 3.63 0.11 21.83
C GLY A 57 3.95 0.88 20.56
N GLU A 58 4.46 0.24 19.48
CA GLU A 58 4.58 0.90 18.19
C GLU A 58 3.21 1.23 17.61
N SER A 59 3.11 2.36 16.90
CA SER A 59 1.87 2.78 16.27
C SER A 59 1.64 2.08 14.93
N LEU A 60 0.38 1.98 14.52
CA LEU A 60 0.02 1.51 13.19
C LEU A 60 0.63 2.38 12.08
N ASP A 61 0.72 3.70 12.31
CA ASP A 61 1.33 4.63 11.34
C ASP A 61 2.81 4.32 11.11
N ALA A 62 3.54 3.94 12.15
CA ALA A 62 4.94 3.55 12.05
C ALA A 62 5.14 2.25 11.24
N LEU A 63 4.22 1.30 11.38
CA LEU A 63 4.26 0.01 10.69
C LEU A 63 3.70 0.05 9.27
N LEU A 64 2.92 1.07 8.92
CA LEU A 64 2.18 1.14 7.66
C LEU A 64 3.08 0.94 6.42
N PRO A 65 4.24 1.59 6.28
CA PRO A 65 5.09 1.39 5.11
C PRO A 65 5.57 -0.06 4.96
N GLU A 66 5.97 -0.69 6.04
CA GLU A 66 6.44 -2.09 6.03
C GLU A 66 5.28 -3.06 5.75
N ALA A 67 4.12 -2.85 6.37
CA ALA A 67 2.94 -3.68 6.16
C ALA A 67 2.45 -3.62 4.70
N PHE A 68 2.38 -2.44 4.12
CA PHE A 68 2.01 -2.27 2.72
C PHE A 68 3.05 -2.89 1.77
N ALA A 69 4.32 -2.81 2.13
CA ALA A 69 5.40 -3.45 1.38
C ALA A 69 5.27 -4.98 1.39
N VAL A 70 4.89 -5.58 2.51
CA VAL A 70 4.64 -7.03 2.61
C VAL A 70 3.50 -7.43 1.68
N VAL A 71 2.38 -6.70 1.68
CA VAL A 71 1.22 -6.99 0.82
C VAL A 71 1.59 -6.84 -0.66
N LYS A 72 2.28 -5.76 -1.02
CA LYS A 72 2.75 -5.55 -2.40
C LYS A 72 3.72 -6.65 -2.85
N ASN A 73 4.63 -7.06 -1.97
CA ASN A 73 5.56 -8.15 -2.24
C ASN A 73 4.85 -9.48 -2.42
N ALA A 74 3.87 -9.80 -1.56
CA ALA A 74 3.07 -11.01 -1.66
C ALA A 74 2.30 -11.05 -3.00
N ALA A 75 1.68 -9.96 -3.40
CA ALA A 75 0.99 -9.85 -4.68
C ALA A 75 1.93 -10.10 -5.86
N ARG A 76 3.15 -9.56 -5.80
CA ARG A 76 4.17 -9.77 -6.82
C ARG A 76 4.62 -11.22 -6.92
N ARG A 77 4.77 -11.92 -5.78
CA ARG A 77 5.16 -13.35 -5.75
C ARG A 77 4.09 -14.25 -6.35
N LEU A 78 2.82 -13.85 -6.27
CA LEU A 78 1.70 -14.59 -6.85
C LEU A 78 1.59 -14.41 -8.36
N CYS A 79 2.28 -13.46 -8.98
CA CYS A 79 2.25 -13.26 -10.42
C CYS A 79 2.65 -14.54 -11.16
N GLY A 80 1.82 -14.93 -12.14
CA GLY A 80 1.98 -16.18 -12.89
C GLY A 80 1.28 -17.39 -12.29
N THR A 81 0.75 -17.30 -11.07
CA THR A 81 -0.10 -18.36 -10.49
C THR A 81 -1.51 -18.30 -11.06
N THR A 82 -2.13 -19.45 -11.21
CA THR A 82 -3.51 -19.57 -11.71
C THR A 82 -4.46 -19.94 -10.58
N SER A 83 -5.66 -19.39 -10.63
CA SER A 83 -6.75 -19.72 -9.71
C SER A 83 -8.08 -19.74 -10.46
N ILE A 84 -9.04 -20.49 -9.93
CA ILE A 84 -10.39 -20.54 -10.51
C ILE A 84 -11.25 -19.49 -9.80
N VAL A 85 -11.77 -18.55 -10.59
CA VAL A 85 -12.67 -17.50 -10.14
C VAL A 85 -13.95 -17.56 -10.95
N CYS A 86 -15.08 -17.79 -10.32
CA CYS A 86 -16.38 -17.93 -10.99
C CYS A 86 -16.34 -18.97 -12.15
N ASP A 87 -15.78 -20.15 -11.88
CA ASP A 87 -15.61 -21.26 -12.83
C ASP A 87 -14.70 -20.97 -14.04
N HIS A 88 -13.97 -19.85 -14.00
CA HIS A 88 -12.98 -19.49 -15.01
C HIS A 88 -11.56 -19.48 -14.43
N GLU A 89 -10.64 -20.05 -15.20
CA GLU A 89 -9.21 -20.00 -14.86
C GLU A 89 -8.67 -18.59 -15.09
N GLN A 90 -8.08 -18.02 -14.06
CA GLN A 90 -7.46 -16.69 -14.14
C GLN A 90 -6.03 -16.74 -13.62
N THR A 91 -5.15 -16.08 -14.35
CA THR A 91 -3.75 -15.90 -13.94
C THR A 91 -3.59 -14.60 -13.19
N TRP A 92 -2.96 -14.66 -12.01
CA TRP A 92 -2.68 -13.47 -11.21
C TRP A 92 -1.59 -12.64 -11.89
N GLN A 93 -1.90 -11.38 -12.20
CA GLN A 93 -0.98 -10.43 -12.83
C GLN A 93 -1.00 -9.06 -12.15
N MET A 94 -1.56 -8.97 -10.95
CA MET A 94 -1.76 -7.70 -10.25
C MET A 94 -0.63 -7.45 -9.27
N VAL A 95 0.03 -6.30 -9.44
CA VAL A 95 0.93 -5.68 -8.45
C VAL A 95 0.43 -4.27 -8.19
N HIS A 96 0.41 -3.84 -6.94
CA HIS A 96 -0.11 -2.53 -6.58
C HIS A 96 0.70 -1.39 -7.22
N PHE A 97 0.00 -0.49 -7.90
CA PHE A 97 0.57 0.77 -8.38
C PHE A 97 0.67 1.78 -7.23
N ASP A 98 1.53 2.76 -7.38
CA ASP A 98 1.73 3.81 -6.38
C ASP A 98 0.43 4.54 -6.03
N VAL A 99 -0.44 4.80 -7.02
CA VAL A 99 -1.74 5.43 -6.80
C VAL A 99 -2.67 4.57 -5.92
N GLN A 100 -2.58 3.25 -6.01
CA GLN A 100 -3.36 2.34 -5.16
C GLN A 100 -2.83 2.34 -3.73
N LEU A 101 -1.52 2.46 -3.53
CA LEU A 101 -0.90 2.63 -2.21
C LEU A 101 -1.36 3.95 -1.56
N ILE A 102 -1.43 5.02 -2.33
CA ILE A 102 -1.96 6.32 -1.87
C ILE A 102 -3.43 6.19 -1.46
N GLY A 103 -4.24 5.46 -2.23
CA GLY A 103 -5.62 5.14 -1.87
C GLY A 103 -5.72 4.40 -0.53
N GLY A 104 -4.87 3.41 -0.31
CA GLY A 104 -4.78 2.69 0.96
C GLY A 104 -4.37 3.59 2.13
N ILE A 105 -3.44 4.51 1.93
CA ILE A 105 -3.02 5.50 2.94
C ILE A 105 -4.21 6.42 3.28
N ALA A 106 -4.96 6.87 2.28
CA ALA A 106 -6.15 7.69 2.50
C ALA A 106 -7.19 6.97 3.37
N LEU A 107 -7.48 5.72 3.08
CA LEU A 107 -8.40 4.90 3.87
C LEU A 107 -7.88 4.68 5.30
N HIS A 108 -6.59 4.42 5.48
CA HIS A 108 -5.97 4.30 6.81
C HIS A 108 -6.14 5.59 7.62
N GLN A 109 -6.07 6.75 6.98
CA GLN A 109 -6.29 8.06 7.60
C GLN A 109 -7.78 8.42 7.74
N LYS A 110 -8.70 7.48 7.54
CA LYS A 110 -10.16 7.67 7.63
C LYS A 110 -10.70 8.68 6.61
N LYS A 111 -10.07 8.77 5.46
CA LYS A 111 -10.52 9.58 4.32
C LYS A 111 -11.23 8.72 3.29
N ILE A 112 -11.99 9.37 2.41
CA ILE A 112 -12.62 8.72 1.25
C ILE A 112 -11.61 8.73 0.10
N ALA A 113 -11.42 7.57 -0.54
CA ALA A 113 -10.60 7.42 -1.73
C ALA A 113 -11.52 7.31 -2.96
N GLU A 114 -11.36 8.25 -3.88
CA GLU A 114 -12.07 8.29 -5.17
C GLU A 114 -11.09 8.20 -6.33
#